data_100ae33eaca3ce302f7b0f128105780b
#
_entry.id   100ae33eaca3ce302f7b0f128105780b
#
_cell.length_a   1.000
_cell.length_b   1.000
_cell.length_c   1.000
_cell.angle_alpha   90.00
_cell.angle_beta   90.00
_cell.angle_gamma   90.00
#
_symmetry.space_group_name_H-M   'P 1'
#
loop_
_entity.id
_entity.type
_entity.pdbx_description
1 polymer ?
#
loop_
_entity_poly.entity_id
_entity_poly.type
_entity_poly.pdbx_seq_one_letter_code
_entity_poly.pdbx_strand_id
1 'polypeptide(L)'
;MNFKEKTVYQIYPKSFQDSNGDGWGDLQGVISRLDYLQKLGIDYIWFNAMFVSPQRDNGYDVEDYRAIDPRYGTMEDFTELCREAKKRGIDIMLDMVFNHASTRHVWFQKALKGEEKYKDYFFFRKGKADGSAPNNWNSKFGGPAWEYVKELDEYYLHLYDVTQADLNWDNPEVRKELADIVNFWRSKGVHGFRFDVVNLVSKGSFEDAVSYTHLRAHETAA
;
A
#
# COMPACT_ATOMS: atom_id res chain seq x y z
N MET A 1 -15.22 22.12 2.84
CA MET A 1 -15.43 21.10 3.89
C MET A 1 -14.22 21.17 4.82
N ASN A 2 -14.44 21.33 6.13
CA ASN A 2 -13.36 21.35 7.12
C ASN A 2 -13.14 19.91 7.61
N PHE A 3 -12.09 19.25 7.14
CA PHE A 3 -11.79 17.85 7.51
C PHE A 3 -11.48 17.69 9.02
N LYS A 4 -11.00 18.75 9.68
CA LYS A 4 -10.69 18.73 11.13
C LYS A 4 -11.93 18.53 12.02
N GLU A 5 -13.14 18.73 11.46
CA GLU A 5 -14.42 18.51 12.16
C GLU A 5 -15.02 17.13 11.88
N LYS A 6 -14.29 16.27 11.15
CA LYS A 6 -14.77 14.96 10.73
C LYS A 6 -14.28 13.85 11.64
N THR A 7 -15.18 12.92 11.95
CA THR A 7 -14.88 11.70 12.70
C THR A 7 -14.58 10.58 11.72
N VAL A 8 -13.38 10.02 11.81
CA VAL A 8 -12.94 8.88 11.00
C VAL A 8 -12.91 7.63 11.88
N TYR A 9 -13.59 6.57 11.46
CA TYR A 9 -13.59 5.27 12.11
C TYR A 9 -12.78 4.29 11.28
N GLN A 10 -11.71 3.75 11.86
CA GLN A 10 -10.86 2.77 11.18
C GLN A 10 -11.48 1.37 11.25
N ILE A 11 -11.57 0.69 10.12
CA ILE A 11 -11.98 -0.70 10.01
C ILE A 11 -10.84 -1.52 9.41
N TYR A 12 -10.44 -2.56 10.14
CA TYR A 12 -9.65 -3.63 9.58
C TYR A 12 -10.62 -4.73 9.11
N PRO A 13 -10.87 -4.87 7.79
CA PRO A 13 -11.95 -5.74 7.28
C PRO A 13 -11.88 -7.14 7.85
N LYS A 14 -10.68 -7.72 7.87
CA LYS A 14 -10.38 -9.08 8.36
C LYS A 14 -10.99 -9.43 9.72
N SER A 15 -11.09 -8.45 10.64
CA SER A 15 -11.46 -8.69 12.03
C SER A 15 -12.73 -7.95 12.49
N PHE A 16 -13.42 -7.24 11.58
CA PHE A 16 -14.55 -6.41 11.97
C PHE A 16 -15.86 -7.18 12.07
N GLN A 17 -16.30 -7.84 11.02
CA GLN A 17 -17.52 -8.63 10.99
C GLN A 17 -17.47 -9.68 9.88
N ASP A 18 -17.56 -10.94 10.26
CA ASP A 18 -17.70 -12.08 9.39
C ASP A 18 -19.19 -12.28 9.09
N SER A 19 -19.60 -12.32 7.82
CA SER A 19 -20.98 -12.49 7.41
C SER A 19 -21.31 -13.91 6.97
N ASN A 20 -20.29 -14.69 6.62
CA ASN A 20 -20.45 -16.02 6.01
C ASN A 20 -19.99 -17.18 6.93
N GLY A 21 -19.30 -16.87 8.05
CA GLY A 21 -18.86 -17.85 9.04
C GLY A 21 -17.55 -18.56 8.71
N ASP A 22 -16.74 -17.98 7.81
CA ASP A 22 -15.45 -18.57 7.41
C ASP A 22 -14.28 -18.18 8.32
N GLY A 23 -14.52 -17.31 9.30
CA GLY A 23 -13.52 -16.78 10.23
C GLY A 23 -12.83 -15.51 9.76
N TRP A 24 -13.22 -14.97 8.60
CA TRP A 24 -12.73 -13.68 8.08
C TRP A 24 -13.85 -12.66 8.04
N GLY A 25 -13.57 -11.46 8.51
CA GLY A 25 -14.47 -10.34 8.28
C GLY A 25 -14.48 -9.95 6.80
N ASP A 26 -15.64 -9.47 6.33
CA ASP A 26 -15.87 -9.20 4.91
C ASP A 26 -16.70 -7.91 4.69
N LEU A 27 -16.84 -7.51 3.43
CA LEU A 27 -17.56 -6.29 3.05
C LEU A 27 -19.06 -6.37 3.36
N GLN A 28 -19.68 -7.55 3.21
CA GLN A 28 -21.10 -7.76 3.56
C GLN A 28 -21.31 -7.67 5.09
N GLY A 29 -20.33 -8.14 5.86
CA GLY A 29 -20.29 -7.93 7.31
C GLY A 29 -20.25 -6.45 7.66
N VAL A 30 -19.41 -5.65 6.99
CA VAL A 30 -19.37 -4.20 7.20
C VAL A 30 -20.71 -3.56 6.83
N ILE A 31 -21.29 -3.92 5.68
CA ILE A 31 -22.62 -3.41 5.25
C ILE A 31 -23.67 -3.66 6.32
N SER A 32 -23.68 -4.86 6.92
CA SER A 32 -24.61 -5.23 7.98
C SER A 32 -24.50 -4.37 9.25
N ARG A 33 -23.37 -3.68 9.46
CA ARG A 33 -23.08 -2.83 10.61
C ARG A 33 -23.16 -1.33 10.33
N LEU A 34 -23.52 -0.92 9.14
CA LEU A 34 -23.59 0.51 8.78
C LEU A 34 -24.56 1.32 9.65
N ASP A 35 -25.69 0.73 10.08
CA ASP A 35 -26.63 1.43 10.98
C ASP A 35 -26.03 1.66 12.38
N TYR A 36 -25.21 0.73 12.87
CA TYR A 36 -24.44 0.92 14.09
C TYR A 36 -23.43 2.07 13.93
N LEU A 37 -22.67 2.09 12.84
CA LEU A 37 -21.68 3.12 12.54
C LEU A 37 -22.33 4.50 12.36
N GLN A 38 -23.52 4.57 11.74
CA GLN A 38 -24.31 5.80 11.63
C GLN A 38 -24.73 6.32 13.01
N LYS A 39 -25.23 5.43 13.88
CA LYS A 39 -25.63 5.81 15.26
C LYS A 39 -24.44 6.30 16.08
N LEU A 40 -23.22 5.81 15.79
CA LEU A 40 -21.99 6.27 16.42
C LEU A 40 -21.60 7.69 15.98
N GLY A 41 -22.19 8.20 14.89
CA GLY A 41 -21.98 9.57 14.40
C GLY A 41 -20.67 9.76 13.64
N ILE A 42 -20.19 8.73 12.96
CA ILE A 42 -18.96 8.83 12.14
C ILE A 42 -19.26 9.45 10.78
N ASP A 43 -18.27 10.18 10.24
CA ASP A 43 -18.33 10.76 8.89
C ASP A 43 -17.65 9.90 7.84
N TYR A 44 -16.57 9.21 8.22
CA TYR A 44 -15.76 8.37 7.33
C TYR A 44 -15.50 7.01 7.92
N ILE A 45 -15.53 5.99 7.07
CA ILE A 45 -14.89 4.70 7.34
C ILE A 45 -13.55 4.69 6.60
N TRP A 46 -12.45 4.57 7.36
CA TRP A 46 -11.13 4.29 6.80
C TRP A 46 -10.87 2.79 6.85
N PHE A 47 -10.77 2.16 5.68
CA PHE A 47 -10.37 0.77 5.56
C PHE A 47 -8.87 0.62 5.49
N ASN A 48 -8.29 -0.26 6.34
CA ASN A 48 -6.94 -0.77 6.13
C ASN A 48 -6.83 -1.45 4.76
N ALA A 49 -5.60 -1.68 4.31
CA ALA A 49 -5.32 -2.25 3.01
C ALA A 49 -6.17 -3.52 2.75
N MET A 50 -7.02 -3.47 1.74
CA MET A 50 -7.97 -4.53 1.37
C MET A 50 -7.87 -4.95 -0.09
N PHE A 51 -6.84 -4.49 -0.79
CA PHE A 51 -6.53 -4.88 -2.16
C PHE A 51 -5.99 -6.30 -2.20
N VAL A 52 -5.99 -6.90 -3.40
CA VAL A 52 -5.39 -8.23 -3.59
C VAL A 52 -3.96 -8.25 -3.06
N SER A 53 -3.68 -9.20 -2.18
CA SER A 53 -2.40 -9.30 -1.47
C SER A 53 -2.07 -10.75 -1.11
N PRO A 54 -0.81 -11.18 -1.16
CA PRO A 54 -0.34 -12.44 -0.59
C PRO A 54 -0.48 -12.50 0.95
N GLN A 55 -0.82 -11.38 1.60
CA GLN A 55 -0.99 -11.26 3.06
C GLN A 55 0.28 -11.55 3.88
N ARG A 56 1.44 -11.31 3.33
CA ARG A 56 2.72 -11.38 4.05
C ARG A 56 2.80 -10.30 5.12
N ASP A 57 2.26 -9.13 4.79
CA ASP A 57 2.14 -7.98 5.70
C ASP A 57 0.66 -7.54 5.83
N ASN A 58 -0.24 -8.51 6.05
CA ASN A 58 -1.65 -8.27 6.35
C ASN A 58 -2.37 -7.31 5.39
N GLY A 59 -2.05 -7.37 4.08
CA GLY A 59 -2.65 -6.56 3.03
C GLY A 59 -1.78 -5.39 2.56
N TYR A 60 -0.73 -5.03 3.31
CA TYR A 60 0.19 -3.95 2.92
C TYR A 60 1.23 -4.38 1.86
N ASP A 61 1.30 -5.65 1.49
CA ASP A 61 2.04 -6.19 0.34
C ASP A 61 1.11 -6.33 -0.87
N VAL A 62 0.77 -5.20 -1.51
CA VAL A 62 -0.27 -5.13 -2.55
C VAL A 62 0.19 -5.78 -3.86
N GLU A 63 -0.57 -6.78 -4.32
CA GLU A 63 -0.36 -7.48 -5.60
C GLU A 63 -1.16 -6.87 -6.73
N ASP A 64 -2.38 -6.35 -6.48
CA ASP A 64 -3.20 -5.62 -7.44
C ASP A 64 -3.93 -4.47 -6.75
N TYR A 65 -3.60 -3.23 -7.13
CA TYR A 65 -4.20 -2.01 -6.57
C TYR A 65 -5.61 -1.72 -7.08
N ARG A 66 -6.11 -2.43 -8.10
CA ARG A 66 -7.42 -2.18 -8.72
C ARG A 66 -8.45 -3.27 -8.45
N ALA A 67 -8.11 -4.23 -7.60
CA ALA A 67 -9.00 -5.33 -7.21
C ALA A 67 -9.13 -5.44 -5.69
N ILE A 68 -10.33 -5.77 -5.24
CA ILE A 68 -10.58 -6.17 -3.85
C ILE A 68 -10.08 -7.59 -3.65
N ASP A 69 -9.43 -7.85 -2.53
CA ASP A 69 -9.02 -9.21 -2.17
C ASP A 69 -10.26 -10.09 -2.01
N PRO A 70 -10.35 -11.22 -2.75
CA PRO A 70 -11.56 -12.06 -2.75
C PRO A 70 -11.95 -12.61 -1.38
N ARG A 71 -11.04 -12.59 -0.40
CA ARG A 71 -11.36 -12.92 1.00
C ARG A 71 -12.30 -11.92 1.65
N TYR A 72 -12.30 -10.68 1.18
CA TYR A 72 -13.18 -9.61 1.71
C TYR A 72 -14.46 -9.44 0.90
N GLY A 73 -14.52 -9.96 -0.32
CA GLY A 73 -15.65 -9.85 -1.22
C GLY A 73 -15.27 -9.47 -2.63
N THR A 74 -16.25 -9.00 -3.38
CA THR A 74 -16.12 -8.62 -4.79
C THR A 74 -16.09 -7.10 -4.98
N MET A 75 -15.86 -6.65 -6.22
CA MET A 75 -16.00 -5.22 -6.58
C MET A 75 -17.46 -4.78 -6.51
N GLU A 76 -18.40 -5.67 -6.75
CA GLU A 76 -19.84 -5.43 -6.60
C GLU A 76 -20.19 -5.17 -5.14
N ASP A 77 -19.69 -5.99 -4.20
CA ASP A 77 -19.85 -5.78 -2.75
C ASP A 77 -19.27 -4.44 -2.31
N PHE A 78 -18.11 -4.07 -2.84
CA PHE A 78 -17.49 -2.78 -2.55
C PHE A 78 -18.33 -1.60 -3.07
N THR A 79 -18.86 -1.71 -4.28
CA THR A 79 -19.73 -0.69 -4.86
C THR A 79 -21.04 -0.56 -4.06
N GLU A 80 -21.58 -1.69 -3.61
CA GLU A 80 -22.74 -1.73 -2.72
C GLU A 80 -22.43 -1.04 -1.39
N LEU A 81 -21.30 -1.36 -0.76
CA LEU A 81 -20.85 -0.72 0.48
C LEU A 81 -20.79 0.81 0.33
N CYS A 82 -20.17 1.32 -0.74
CA CYS A 82 -20.08 2.75 -1.00
C CYS A 82 -21.49 3.39 -1.11
N ARG A 83 -22.40 2.74 -1.83
CA ARG A 83 -23.78 3.21 -1.99
C ARG A 83 -24.53 3.20 -0.66
N GLU A 84 -24.43 2.13 0.12
CA GLU A 84 -25.15 1.99 1.39
C GLU A 84 -24.59 2.91 2.48
N ALA A 85 -23.27 3.11 2.52
CA ALA A 85 -22.61 4.08 3.39
C ALA A 85 -23.07 5.52 3.06
N LYS A 86 -23.12 5.87 1.76
CA LYS A 86 -23.55 7.20 1.30
C LYS A 86 -24.99 7.54 1.70
N LYS A 87 -25.91 6.58 1.65
CA LYS A 87 -27.29 6.75 2.13
C LYS A 87 -27.36 7.17 3.61
N ARG A 88 -26.36 6.78 4.40
CA ARG A 88 -26.23 7.04 5.84
C ARG A 88 -25.37 8.24 6.16
N GLY A 89 -24.92 8.99 5.14
CA GLY A 89 -24.05 10.15 5.30
C GLY A 89 -22.59 9.78 5.63
N ILE A 90 -22.19 8.54 5.41
CA ILE A 90 -20.84 8.03 5.67
C ILE A 90 -20.08 7.95 4.35
N ASP A 91 -18.89 8.52 4.29
CA ASP A 91 -17.99 8.43 3.15
C ASP A 91 -16.92 7.34 3.38
N ILE A 92 -16.39 6.78 2.28
CA ILE A 92 -15.37 5.73 2.31
C ILE A 92 -13.99 6.35 2.06
N MET A 93 -13.03 5.95 2.89
CA MET A 93 -11.62 6.28 2.76
C MET A 93 -10.82 4.98 2.63
N LEU A 94 -9.93 4.90 1.62
CA LEU A 94 -9.05 3.76 1.39
C LEU A 94 -7.62 4.05 1.79
N ASP A 95 -6.94 3.00 2.25
CA ASP A 95 -5.51 3.00 2.54
C ASP A 95 -4.72 2.78 1.24
N MET A 96 -3.88 3.75 0.87
CA MET A 96 -3.04 3.72 -0.33
C MET A 96 -1.60 3.41 0.06
N VAL A 97 -1.19 2.17 -0.19
CA VAL A 97 0.16 1.68 0.07
C VAL A 97 1.02 1.97 -1.16
N PHE A 98 1.54 3.20 -1.25
CA PHE A 98 2.24 3.68 -2.45
C PHE A 98 3.75 3.81 -2.30
N ASN A 99 4.31 3.46 -1.12
CA ASN A 99 5.75 3.38 -0.96
C ASN A 99 6.35 2.16 -1.69
N HIS A 100 5.63 1.05 -1.72
CA HIS A 100 6.09 -0.24 -2.25
C HIS A 100 4.95 -1.03 -2.87
N ALA A 101 5.29 -2.05 -3.64
CA ALA A 101 4.35 -3.05 -4.13
C ALA A 101 4.83 -4.45 -3.76
N SER A 102 3.93 -5.42 -3.73
CA SER A 102 4.31 -6.83 -3.56
C SER A 102 5.29 -7.26 -4.67
N THR A 103 6.24 -8.10 -4.32
CA THR A 103 7.07 -8.78 -5.33
C THR A 103 6.24 -9.66 -6.28
N ARG A 104 4.97 -9.96 -5.96
CA ARG A 104 4.02 -10.60 -6.88
C ARG A 104 3.31 -9.63 -7.82
N HIS A 105 3.38 -8.32 -7.58
CA HIS A 105 2.76 -7.33 -8.46
C HIS A 105 3.28 -7.48 -9.89
N VAL A 106 2.39 -7.35 -10.86
CA VAL A 106 2.72 -7.54 -12.29
C VAL A 106 3.88 -6.67 -12.77
N TRP A 107 4.04 -5.47 -12.22
CA TRP A 107 5.16 -4.58 -12.55
C TRP A 107 6.49 -5.19 -12.09
N PHE A 108 6.56 -5.70 -10.85
CA PHE A 108 7.79 -6.31 -10.34
C PHE A 108 8.14 -7.61 -11.08
N GLN A 109 7.14 -8.44 -11.39
CA GLN A 109 7.33 -9.66 -12.16
C GLN A 109 7.87 -9.39 -13.58
N LYS A 110 7.48 -8.27 -14.19
CA LYS A 110 8.05 -7.81 -15.47
C LYS A 110 9.45 -7.24 -15.31
N ALA A 111 9.72 -6.50 -14.22
CA ALA A 111 11.07 -6.04 -13.89
C ALA A 111 12.03 -7.20 -13.74
N LEU A 112 11.65 -8.29 -13.06
CA LEU A 112 12.48 -9.50 -12.93
C LEU A 112 12.77 -10.19 -14.27
N LYS A 113 11.91 -10.01 -15.29
CA LYS A 113 12.14 -10.51 -16.66
C LYS A 113 13.04 -9.58 -17.49
N GLY A 114 13.56 -8.51 -16.89
CA GLY A 114 14.43 -7.55 -17.56
C GLY A 114 13.70 -6.55 -18.46
N GLU A 115 12.38 -6.37 -18.31
CA GLU A 115 11.66 -5.31 -19.03
C GLU A 115 12.06 -3.93 -18.46
N GLU A 116 12.90 -3.18 -19.17
CA GLU A 116 13.52 -1.92 -18.73
C GLU A 116 12.51 -0.91 -18.18
N LYS A 117 11.34 -0.75 -18.84
CA LYS A 117 10.27 0.12 -18.36
C LYS A 117 9.90 -0.20 -16.91
N TYR A 118 9.74 -1.46 -16.57
CA TYR A 118 9.28 -1.91 -15.27
C TYR A 118 10.43 -2.04 -14.26
N LYS A 119 11.66 -2.24 -14.71
CA LYS A 119 12.84 -2.09 -13.84
C LYS A 119 12.92 -0.68 -13.26
N ASP A 120 12.66 0.33 -14.09
CA ASP A 120 12.68 1.73 -13.66
C ASP A 120 11.48 2.13 -12.75
N TYR A 121 10.50 1.23 -12.58
CA TYR A 121 9.43 1.41 -11.60
C TYR A 121 9.86 1.13 -10.16
N PHE A 122 11.01 0.49 -9.98
CA PHE A 122 11.60 0.12 -8.70
C PHE A 122 13.05 0.58 -8.62
N PHE A 123 13.65 0.51 -7.44
CA PHE A 123 15.06 0.81 -7.27
C PHE A 123 15.87 -0.47 -7.43
N PHE A 124 16.46 -0.69 -8.60
CA PHE A 124 17.46 -1.72 -8.84
C PHE A 124 18.86 -1.09 -8.91
N ARG A 125 19.86 -1.72 -8.27
CA ARG A 125 21.24 -1.26 -8.27
C ARG A 125 22.22 -2.42 -8.24
N LYS A 126 23.34 -2.23 -8.92
CA LYS A 126 24.48 -3.17 -8.78
C LYS A 126 25.07 -3.10 -7.38
N GLY A 127 25.56 -4.24 -6.88
CA GLY A 127 26.35 -4.29 -5.67
C GLY A 127 27.67 -3.56 -5.80
N LYS A 128 28.38 -3.41 -4.67
CA LYS A 128 29.75 -2.90 -4.62
C LYS A 128 30.71 -3.86 -5.30
N ALA A 129 31.96 -3.43 -5.54
CA ALA A 129 32.97 -4.23 -6.22
C ALA A 129 33.34 -5.53 -5.48
N ASP A 130 33.11 -5.58 -4.17
CA ASP A 130 33.29 -6.76 -3.32
C ASP A 130 32.08 -7.70 -3.29
N GLY A 131 31.03 -7.38 -4.06
CA GLY A 131 29.77 -8.13 -4.13
C GLY A 131 28.77 -7.81 -3.01
N SER A 132 29.09 -6.90 -2.11
CA SER A 132 28.15 -6.47 -1.07
C SER A 132 27.01 -5.58 -1.63
N ALA A 133 25.96 -5.38 -0.82
CA ALA A 133 24.81 -4.54 -1.17
C ALA A 133 25.22 -3.10 -1.54
N PRO A 134 24.40 -2.37 -2.32
CA PRO A 134 24.69 -1.01 -2.78
C PRO A 134 25.07 -0.04 -1.66
N ASN A 135 24.41 -0.16 -0.51
CA ASN A 135 24.72 0.59 0.71
C ASN A 135 24.37 -0.23 1.96
N ASN A 136 24.58 0.35 3.14
CA ASN A 136 24.37 -0.30 4.44
C ASN A 136 22.98 -0.09 5.04
N TRP A 137 21.99 0.23 4.23
CA TRP A 137 20.63 0.46 4.73
C TRP A 137 20.00 -0.81 5.27
N ASN A 138 19.24 -0.65 6.36
CA ASN A 138 18.48 -1.72 6.98
C ASN A 138 16.99 -1.55 6.73
N SER A 139 16.30 -2.67 6.58
CA SER A 139 14.85 -2.73 6.56
C SER A 139 14.27 -2.28 7.92
N LYS A 140 13.09 -1.68 7.90
CA LYS A 140 12.31 -1.35 9.10
C LYS A 140 11.91 -2.60 9.89
N PHE A 141 11.82 -3.74 9.23
CA PHE A 141 11.53 -5.05 9.86
C PHE A 141 12.81 -5.81 10.27
N GLY A 142 13.97 -5.21 10.07
CA GLY A 142 15.27 -5.79 10.40
C GLY A 142 15.96 -6.45 9.21
N GLY A 143 17.28 -6.59 9.31
CA GLY A 143 18.11 -7.08 8.23
C GLY A 143 18.39 -6.06 7.13
N PRO A 144 19.09 -6.46 6.04
CA PRO A 144 19.42 -5.58 4.92
C PRO A 144 18.15 -5.03 4.24
N ALA A 145 18.23 -3.81 3.69
CA ALA A 145 17.16 -3.24 2.88
C ALA A 145 17.30 -3.57 1.37
N TRP A 146 18.28 -4.38 1.02
CA TRP A 146 18.58 -4.77 -0.36
C TRP A 146 18.58 -6.28 -0.51
N GLU A 147 17.83 -6.80 -1.47
CA GLU A 147 17.77 -8.21 -1.82
C GLU A 147 18.38 -8.45 -3.19
N TYR A 148 19.28 -9.45 -3.30
CA TYR A 148 19.98 -9.77 -4.54
C TYR A 148 19.13 -10.60 -5.50
N VAL A 149 19.06 -10.17 -6.74
CA VAL A 149 18.40 -10.89 -7.84
C VAL A 149 19.46 -11.44 -8.77
N LYS A 150 19.71 -12.73 -8.66
CA LYS A 150 20.79 -13.42 -9.40
C LYS A 150 20.66 -13.26 -10.92
N GLU A 151 19.45 -13.33 -11.44
CA GLU A 151 19.15 -13.27 -12.88
C GLU A 151 19.47 -11.91 -13.51
N LEU A 152 19.44 -10.86 -12.71
CA LEU A 152 19.75 -9.48 -13.13
C LEU A 152 21.15 -9.03 -12.72
N ASP A 153 21.81 -9.77 -11.84
CA ASP A 153 23.06 -9.35 -11.17
C ASP A 153 22.92 -7.96 -10.52
N GLU A 154 21.78 -7.75 -9.87
CA GLU A 154 21.41 -6.48 -9.23
C GLU A 154 20.65 -6.75 -7.93
N TYR A 155 20.60 -5.74 -7.07
CA TYR A 155 19.79 -5.71 -5.86
C TYR A 155 18.57 -4.83 -6.06
N TYR A 156 17.40 -5.21 -5.50
CA TYR A 156 16.28 -4.28 -5.36
C TYR A 156 16.14 -3.80 -3.91
N LEU A 157 15.62 -2.57 -3.77
CA LEU A 157 15.36 -1.96 -2.47
C LEU A 157 14.03 -2.45 -1.88
N HIS A 158 14.03 -2.78 -0.58
CA HIS A 158 12.83 -3.00 0.22
C HIS A 158 13.02 -2.41 1.63
N LEU A 159 12.39 -1.28 1.92
CA LEU A 159 12.48 -0.66 3.24
C LEU A 159 11.64 -1.39 4.30
N TYR A 160 10.75 -2.30 3.89
CA TYR A 160 9.92 -3.16 4.74
C TYR A 160 10.25 -4.63 4.51
N ASP A 161 9.26 -5.49 4.36
CA ASP A 161 9.49 -6.91 4.10
C ASP A 161 10.20 -7.14 2.75
N VAL A 162 11.00 -8.19 2.65
CA VAL A 162 11.67 -8.59 1.41
C VAL A 162 10.67 -8.79 0.25
N THR A 163 9.42 -9.08 0.55
CA THR A 163 8.35 -9.22 -0.44
C THR A 163 7.67 -7.90 -0.84
N GLN A 164 8.19 -6.76 -0.37
CA GLN A 164 7.63 -5.41 -0.61
C GLN A 164 8.68 -4.51 -1.28
N ALA A 165 8.78 -4.59 -2.61
CA ALA A 165 9.75 -3.80 -3.37
C ALA A 165 9.36 -2.31 -3.43
N ASP A 166 10.29 -1.41 -3.09
CA ASP A 166 10.06 0.03 -3.04
C ASP A 166 9.90 0.63 -4.45
N LEU A 167 8.81 1.42 -4.63
CA LEU A 167 8.48 2.09 -5.87
C LEU A 167 9.36 3.33 -6.10
N ASN A 168 9.83 3.50 -7.32
CA ASN A 168 10.63 4.64 -7.76
C ASN A 168 9.75 5.86 -8.07
N TRP A 169 9.50 6.70 -7.06
CA TRP A 169 8.72 7.92 -7.22
C TRP A 169 9.40 9.02 -8.06
N ASP A 170 10.70 8.91 -8.32
CA ASP A 170 11.39 9.83 -9.23
C ASP A 170 10.95 9.60 -10.68
N ASN A 171 10.48 8.39 -11.00
CA ASN A 171 9.92 8.06 -12.31
C ASN A 171 8.53 8.68 -12.50
N PRO A 172 8.32 9.57 -13.50
CA PRO A 172 7.02 10.19 -13.77
C PRO A 172 5.93 9.19 -14.18
N GLU A 173 6.28 8.07 -14.81
CA GLU A 173 5.30 7.03 -15.18
C GLU A 173 4.75 6.33 -13.94
N VAL A 174 5.57 6.09 -12.92
CA VAL A 174 5.10 5.56 -11.62
C VAL A 174 4.09 6.52 -10.99
N ARG A 175 4.41 7.82 -10.92
CA ARG A 175 3.48 8.83 -10.37
C ARG A 175 2.16 8.88 -11.13
N LYS A 176 2.22 8.72 -12.47
CA LYS A 176 1.01 8.67 -13.30
C LYS A 176 0.17 7.42 -13.01
N GLU A 177 0.79 6.24 -12.95
CA GLU A 177 0.07 5.00 -12.60
C GLU A 177 -0.61 5.10 -11.23
N LEU A 178 0.08 5.67 -10.23
CA LEU A 178 -0.48 5.85 -8.89
C LEU A 178 -1.63 6.86 -8.89
N ALA A 179 -1.52 7.94 -9.65
CA ALA A 179 -2.62 8.90 -9.83
C ALA A 179 -3.83 8.25 -10.52
N ASP A 180 -3.60 7.39 -11.51
CA ASP A 180 -4.65 6.66 -12.21
C ASP A 180 -5.34 5.64 -11.28
N ILE A 181 -4.62 5.02 -10.33
CA ILE A 181 -5.19 4.18 -9.28
C ILE A 181 -6.12 5.00 -8.37
N VAL A 182 -5.70 6.17 -7.93
CA VAL A 182 -6.56 7.08 -7.13
C VAL A 182 -7.84 7.44 -7.90
N ASN A 183 -7.72 7.81 -9.19
CA ASN A 183 -8.86 8.16 -10.03
C ASN A 183 -9.79 6.96 -10.26
N PHE A 184 -9.24 5.76 -10.41
CA PHE A 184 -10.03 4.53 -10.49
C PHE A 184 -10.92 4.36 -9.25
N TRP A 185 -10.37 4.46 -8.04
CA TRP A 185 -11.16 4.31 -6.82
C TRP A 185 -12.13 5.45 -6.58
N ARG A 186 -11.78 6.69 -6.97
CA ARG A 186 -12.74 7.80 -6.97
C ARG A 186 -13.95 7.51 -7.86
N SER A 187 -13.73 6.91 -9.03
CA SER A 187 -14.84 6.51 -9.93
C SER A 187 -15.73 5.42 -9.35
N LYS A 188 -15.23 4.67 -8.35
CA LYS A 188 -15.99 3.63 -7.62
C LYS A 188 -16.74 4.16 -6.38
N GLY A 189 -16.66 5.46 -6.09
CA GLY A 189 -17.37 6.07 -4.97
C GLY A 189 -16.53 6.32 -3.72
N VAL A 190 -15.21 6.22 -3.82
CA VAL A 190 -14.30 6.58 -2.73
C VAL A 190 -14.13 8.10 -2.66
N HIS A 191 -14.23 8.66 -1.45
CA HIS A 191 -14.16 10.10 -1.21
C HIS A 191 -12.95 10.53 -0.37
N GLY A 192 -12.22 9.60 0.22
CA GLY A 192 -11.03 9.86 1.02
C GLY A 192 -9.92 8.86 0.74
N PHE A 193 -8.67 9.30 0.97
CA PHE A 193 -7.49 8.44 0.85
C PHE A 193 -6.55 8.71 2.01
N ARG A 194 -6.08 7.65 2.65
CA ARG A 194 -4.99 7.69 3.60
C ARG A 194 -3.76 7.09 2.91
N PHE A 195 -2.69 7.86 2.84
CA PHE A 195 -1.45 7.40 2.23
C PHE A 195 -0.54 6.81 3.30
N ASP A 196 -0.29 5.51 3.18
CA ASP A 196 0.60 4.79 4.08
C ASP A 196 2.06 5.21 3.84
N VAL A 197 2.79 5.46 4.93
CA VAL A 197 4.23 5.78 4.96
C VAL A 197 4.69 6.75 3.87
N VAL A 198 3.86 7.72 3.51
CA VAL A 198 4.10 8.67 2.41
C VAL A 198 5.38 9.50 2.60
N ASN A 199 5.85 9.66 3.81
CA ASN A 199 7.11 10.32 4.15
C ASN A 199 8.36 9.53 3.68
N LEU A 200 8.21 8.28 3.25
CA LEU A 200 9.31 7.42 2.80
C LEU A 200 9.38 7.24 1.28
N VAL A 201 8.47 7.85 0.52
CA VAL A 201 8.42 7.67 -0.95
C VAL A 201 9.63 8.29 -1.66
N SER A 202 10.19 9.38 -1.14
CA SER A 202 11.44 9.96 -1.62
C SER A 202 12.63 9.32 -0.91
N LYS A 203 13.58 8.76 -1.67
CA LYS A 203 14.72 8.03 -1.10
C LYS A 203 15.98 8.88 -0.92
N GLY A 204 16.04 10.08 -1.50
CA GLY A 204 17.21 10.94 -1.45
C GLY A 204 18.45 10.33 -2.13
N SER A 205 19.63 10.62 -1.60
CA SER A 205 20.88 9.99 -2.05
C SER A 205 21.00 8.57 -1.48
N PHE A 206 21.52 7.64 -2.29
CA PHE A 206 21.72 6.23 -1.89
C PHE A 206 23.10 6.01 -1.26
N GLU A 207 23.54 6.94 -0.44
CA GLU A 207 24.82 6.84 0.29
C GLU A 207 24.70 5.93 1.52
N ASP A 208 25.84 5.43 1.99
CA ASP A 208 25.88 4.69 3.25
C ASP A 208 25.41 5.58 4.40
N ALA A 209 24.51 5.06 5.23
CA ALA A 209 24.07 5.74 6.44
C ALA A 209 25.23 5.80 7.45
N VAL A 210 25.59 7.01 7.91
CA VAL A 210 26.67 7.22 8.88
C VAL A 210 26.23 7.04 10.33
N SER A 211 24.91 7.07 10.59
CA SER A 211 24.34 6.78 11.90
C SER A 211 22.83 6.50 11.80
N TYR A 212 22.25 5.84 12.80
CA TYR A 212 20.79 5.61 12.89
C TYR A 212 19.97 6.92 12.90
N THR A 213 20.57 8.02 13.34
CA THR A 213 19.95 9.37 13.32
C THR A 213 19.81 9.95 11.92
N HIS A 214 20.62 9.51 10.95
CA HIS A 214 20.53 9.98 9.57
C HIS A 214 19.23 9.52 8.89
N LEU A 215 18.80 8.28 9.11
CA LEU A 215 17.50 7.78 8.61
C LEU A 215 16.30 8.50 9.27
N ARG A 216 16.42 8.91 10.54
CA ARG A 216 15.38 9.70 11.23
C ARG A 216 15.28 11.14 10.73
N ALA A 217 16.37 11.74 10.25
CA ALA A 217 16.33 13.10 9.71
C ALA A 217 15.46 13.22 8.45
N HIS A 218 15.36 12.15 7.65
CA HIS A 218 14.43 12.08 6.52
C HIS A 218 12.97 11.80 6.93
N GLU A 219 12.74 11.23 8.10
CA GLU A 219 11.39 11.01 8.66
C GLU A 219 10.76 12.29 9.24
N THR A 220 11.57 13.29 9.60
CA THR A 220 11.10 14.52 10.27
C THR A 220 11.05 15.74 9.36
N ALA A 221 11.48 15.65 8.12
CA ALA A 221 11.56 16.78 7.17
C ALA A 221 10.34 16.84 6.21
N ALA A 222 9.21 16.21 6.55
CA ALA A 222 7.95 16.27 5.81
C ALA A 222 6.90 17.08 6.59
#